data_d1966985670b01e90d0a3af421b1fcf0
#
_entry.id   d1966985670b01e90d0a3af421b1fcf0
#
_cell.length_a   1.000
_cell.length_b   1.000
_cell.length_c   1.000
_cell.angle_alpha   90.00
_cell.angle_beta   90.00
_cell.angle_gamma   90.00
#
_symmetry.space_group_name_H-M   'P 1'
#
loop_
_entity.id
_entity.type
_entity.pdbx_description
1 polymer ?
#
loop_
_entity_poly.entity_id
_entity_poly.type
_entity_poly.pdbx_seq_one_letter_code
_entity_poly.pdbx_strand_id
1 'polypeptide(L)'
;MSTADQVKEDYHKHAETYGGYNVLPAGVLESQIIKNALGDATGLVILDLGGGSGIHAREAIDAGAQRVDIVDISPEMMKVATDTEKSLGRDGRIRTFEGDVSKPMDHLPLETYDVVMANWVFDHAGTVEVLEGMWQNVVKYLKPGAKFLGIHAEDPRRPSLNGKYGVRNSNFREIPGGIAYTVEMLNDPPWKFEGTSLEISFSGSFELHEKYALENVSVVPYDNTEAVKQDPEFWKLFLEHPFYAVVQGFKKP
;
A
#
# COMPACT_ATOMS: atom_id res chain seq x y z
N MET A 1 -15.22 14.52 -0.55
CA MET A 1 -13.82 14.17 -0.83
C MET A 1 -13.11 14.13 0.51
N SER A 2 -12.43 13.05 0.81
CA SER A 2 -11.56 13.02 1.98
C SER A 2 -10.41 13.99 1.74
N THR A 3 -10.18 14.92 2.66
CA THR A 3 -9.00 15.79 2.63
C THR A 3 -7.83 15.06 3.29
N ALA A 4 -6.59 15.47 3.03
CA ALA A 4 -5.41 14.93 3.72
C ALA A 4 -5.57 15.00 5.26
N ASP A 5 -6.18 16.06 5.78
CA ASP A 5 -6.46 16.18 7.21
C ASP A 5 -7.46 15.13 7.72
N GLN A 6 -8.50 14.79 6.92
CA GLN A 6 -9.46 13.75 7.29
C GLN A 6 -8.79 12.38 7.30
N VAL A 7 -7.97 12.07 6.30
CA VAL A 7 -7.17 10.83 6.23
C VAL A 7 -6.26 10.74 7.46
N LYS A 8 -5.54 11.81 7.78
CA LYS A 8 -4.68 11.88 8.96
C LYS A 8 -5.45 11.59 10.25
N GLU A 9 -6.62 12.21 10.43
CA GLU A 9 -7.45 12.04 11.63
C GLU A 9 -7.99 10.61 11.76
N ASP A 10 -8.43 9.98 10.66
CA ASP A 10 -8.95 8.62 10.65
C ASP A 10 -7.86 7.61 11.03
N TYR A 11 -6.66 7.72 10.47
CA TYR A 11 -5.52 6.86 10.82
C TYR A 11 -5.00 7.12 12.23
N HIS A 12 -5.00 8.36 12.71
CA HIS A 12 -4.64 8.69 14.08
C HIS A 12 -5.53 7.94 15.09
N LYS A 13 -6.86 7.98 14.89
CA LYS A 13 -7.83 7.31 15.77
C LYS A 13 -7.68 5.79 15.81
N HIS A 14 -7.18 5.20 14.73
CA HIS A 14 -7.14 3.75 14.55
C HIS A 14 -5.73 3.15 14.55
N ALA A 15 -4.69 3.93 14.87
CA ALA A 15 -3.31 3.47 14.81
C ALA A 15 -3.05 2.18 15.61
N GLU A 16 -3.65 2.04 16.79
CA GLU A 16 -3.49 0.84 17.63
C GLU A 16 -4.26 -0.38 17.10
N THR A 17 -5.39 -0.15 16.40
CA THR A 17 -6.26 -1.23 15.87
C THR A 17 -5.89 -1.64 14.45
N TYR A 18 -5.13 -0.82 13.73
CA TYR A 18 -4.73 -1.06 12.34
C TYR A 18 -3.91 -2.37 12.20
N GLY A 19 -3.13 -2.72 13.20
CA GLY A 19 -2.38 -4.00 13.24
C GLY A 19 -3.25 -5.26 13.14
N GLY A 20 -4.55 -5.16 13.43
CA GLY A 20 -5.51 -6.26 13.26
C GLY A 20 -5.84 -6.62 11.81
N TYR A 21 -5.49 -5.78 10.83
CA TYR A 21 -5.67 -6.12 9.42
C TYR A 21 -4.86 -7.33 8.98
N ASN A 22 -3.64 -7.48 9.50
CA ASN A 22 -2.72 -8.55 9.10
C ASN A 22 -3.19 -9.97 9.43
N VAL A 23 -4.15 -10.12 10.36
CA VAL A 23 -4.73 -11.43 10.69
C VAL A 23 -6.00 -11.72 9.90
N LEU A 24 -6.54 -10.73 9.18
CA LEU A 24 -7.66 -10.94 8.25
C LEU A 24 -7.19 -11.71 7.02
N PRO A 25 -8.04 -12.55 6.42
CA PRO A 25 -7.65 -13.30 5.22
C PRO A 25 -7.04 -12.44 4.12
N ALA A 26 -7.63 -11.26 3.84
CA ALA A 26 -7.09 -10.33 2.84
C ALA A 26 -5.67 -9.86 3.20
N GLY A 27 -5.42 -9.48 4.44
CA GLY A 27 -4.10 -9.03 4.90
C GLY A 27 -3.05 -10.15 4.89
N VAL A 28 -3.45 -11.38 5.22
CA VAL A 28 -2.57 -12.56 5.13
C VAL A 28 -2.16 -12.81 3.67
N LEU A 29 -3.11 -12.77 2.75
CA LEU A 29 -2.83 -12.94 1.32
C LEU A 29 -1.92 -11.82 0.80
N GLU A 30 -2.24 -10.58 1.11
CA GLU A 30 -1.47 -9.39 0.77
C GLU A 30 -0.01 -9.50 1.20
N SER A 31 0.22 -9.82 2.48
CA SER A 31 1.55 -10.04 3.05
C SER A 31 2.35 -11.09 2.26
N GLN A 32 1.72 -12.20 1.88
CA GLN A 32 2.39 -13.24 1.09
C GLN A 32 2.74 -12.78 -0.33
N ILE A 33 1.86 -12.02 -0.97
CA ILE A 33 2.11 -11.49 -2.32
C ILE A 33 3.25 -10.46 -2.29
N ILE A 34 3.23 -9.54 -1.31
CA ILE A 34 4.30 -8.54 -1.14
C ILE A 34 5.65 -9.22 -0.89
N LYS A 35 5.72 -10.23 0.00
CA LYS A 35 6.93 -11.00 0.25
C LYS A 35 7.45 -11.71 -1.01
N ASN A 36 6.53 -12.33 -1.78
CA ASN A 36 6.89 -12.96 -3.05
C ASN A 36 7.44 -11.95 -4.07
N ALA A 37 6.84 -10.76 -4.12
CA ALA A 37 7.27 -9.69 -5.02
C ALA A 37 8.60 -9.05 -4.61
N LEU A 38 8.84 -8.86 -3.31
CA LEU A 38 10.11 -8.37 -2.78
C LEU A 38 11.24 -9.36 -3.08
N GLY A 39 11.00 -10.66 -2.85
CA GLY A 39 12.01 -11.68 -2.96
C GLY A 39 13.15 -11.49 -1.96
N ASP A 40 14.37 -11.76 -2.36
CA ASP A 40 15.57 -11.47 -1.56
C ASP A 40 15.87 -9.97 -1.61
N ALA A 41 15.65 -9.28 -0.49
CA ALA A 41 15.93 -7.85 -0.34
C ALA A 41 17.28 -7.56 0.32
N THR A 42 18.18 -8.54 0.42
CA THR A 42 19.46 -8.41 1.13
C THR A 42 20.25 -7.19 0.68
N GLY A 43 20.52 -6.31 1.63
CA GLY A 43 21.29 -5.09 1.43
C GLY A 43 20.58 -3.93 0.75
N LEU A 44 19.32 -4.10 0.32
CA LEU A 44 18.56 -3.04 -0.33
C LEU A 44 18.15 -1.94 0.65
N VAL A 45 18.10 -0.72 0.15
CA VAL A 45 17.55 0.46 0.83
C VAL A 45 16.22 0.80 0.16
N ILE A 46 15.16 0.81 0.95
CA ILE A 46 13.76 0.86 0.47
C ILE A 46 13.06 2.11 0.98
N LEU A 47 12.25 2.74 0.13
CA LEU A 47 11.31 3.79 0.52
C LEU A 47 9.90 3.21 0.53
N ASP A 48 9.15 3.46 1.61
CA ASP A 48 7.74 3.08 1.75
C ASP A 48 6.89 4.35 1.87
N LEU A 49 6.24 4.72 0.77
CA LEU A 49 5.37 5.89 0.68
C LEU A 49 3.98 5.55 1.23
N GLY A 50 3.55 6.26 2.29
CA GLY A 50 2.35 5.94 3.03
C GLY A 50 2.50 4.66 3.86
N GLY A 51 3.70 4.35 4.34
CA GLY A 51 4.00 3.07 5.00
C GLY A 51 3.38 2.90 6.38
N GLY A 52 2.75 3.93 6.94
CA GLY A 52 1.94 3.88 8.16
C GLY A 52 2.63 3.22 9.34
N SER A 53 2.00 2.17 9.88
CA SER A 53 2.54 1.38 11.01
C SER A 53 3.71 0.46 10.65
N GLY A 54 4.20 0.51 9.41
CA GLY A 54 5.41 -0.18 8.97
C GLY A 54 5.25 -1.69 8.76
N ILE A 55 4.07 -2.17 8.41
CA ILE A 55 3.80 -3.60 8.16
C ILE A 55 4.70 -4.12 7.04
N HIS A 56 4.60 -3.52 5.85
CA HIS A 56 5.40 -3.94 4.69
C HIS A 56 6.86 -3.54 4.82
N ALA A 57 7.17 -2.45 5.55
CA ALA A 57 8.53 -2.10 5.90
C ALA A 57 9.19 -3.22 6.74
N ARG A 58 8.48 -3.79 7.73
CA ARG A 58 8.99 -4.94 8.51
C ARG A 58 9.17 -6.18 7.65
N GLU A 59 8.25 -6.45 6.74
CA GLU A 59 8.38 -7.57 5.79
C GLU A 59 9.62 -7.42 4.90
N ALA A 60 9.92 -6.20 4.47
CA ALA A 60 11.15 -5.92 3.73
C ALA A 60 12.41 -6.12 4.59
N ILE A 61 12.39 -5.69 5.86
CA ILE A 61 13.48 -5.97 6.81
C ILE A 61 13.65 -7.48 7.02
N ASP A 62 12.57 -8.23 7.16
CA ASP A 62 12.60 -9.69 7.31
C ASP A 62 13.13 -10.39 6.04
N ALA A 63 12.90 -9.81 4.87
CA ALA A 63 13.45 -10.25 3.59
C ALA A 63 14.93 -9.84 3.37
N GLY A 64 15.56 -9.17 4.35
CA GLY A 64 16.98 -8.82 4.33
C GLY A 64 17.31 -7.36 3.99
N ALA A 65 16.32 -6.50 3.76
CA ALA A 65 16.57 -5.10 3.45
C ALA A 65 17.49 -4.45 4.51
N GLN A 66 18.46 -3.68 4.07
CA GLN A 66 19.37 -2.97 4.97
C GLN A 66 18.62 -1.95 5.82
N ARG A 67 17.73 -1.22 5.21
CA ARG A 67 16.93 -0.15 5.85
C ARG A 67 15.67 0.11 5.04
N VAL A 68 14.61 0.52 5.74
CA VAL A 68 13.41 1.07 5.12
C VAL A 68 13.16 2.48 5.67
N ASP A 69 12.95 3.43 4.79
CA ASP A 69 12.51 4.78 5.10
C ASP A 69 11.00 4.87 4.83
N ILE A 70 10.22 5.23 5.83
CA ILE A 70 8.78 5.46 5.71
C ILE A 70 8.52 6.95 5.62
N VAL A 71 7.72 7.37 4.65
CA VAL A 71 7.09 8.70 4.65
C VAL A 71 5.60 8.52 4.84
N ASP A 72 5.06 9.12 5.88
CA ASP A 72 3.63 9.05 6.19
C ASP A 72 3.10 10.37 6.74
N ILE A 73 1.81 10.62 6.57
CA ILE A 73 1.16 11.83 7.07
C ILE A 73 0.80 11.73 8.56
N SER A 74 0.74 10.52 9.13
CA SER A 74 0.33 10.23 10.51
C SER A 74 1.53 9.95 11.41
N PRO A 75 1.92 10.88 12.30
CA PRO A 75 2.96 10.66 13.30
C PRO A 75 2.67 9.47 14.21
N GLU A 76 1.40 9.21 14.51
CA GLU A 76 0.97 8.13 15.40
C GLU A 76 1.21 6.77 14.76
N MET A 77 0.88 6.62 13.48
CA MET A 77 1.17 5.40 12.73
C MET A 77 2.68 5.15 12.66
N MET A 78 3.48 6.18 12.38
CA MET A 78 4.93 6.09 12.36
C MET A 78 5.52 5.75 13.74
N LYS A 79 4.90 6.23 14.83
CA LYS A 79 5.28 5.85 16.19
C LYS A 79 5.07 4.35 16.42
N VAL A 80 3.95 3.78 15.96
CA VAL A 80 3.71 2.32 16.01
C VAL A 80 4.80 1.58 15.25
N ALA A 81 5.20 2.05 14.06
CA ALA A 81 6.27 1.44 13.27
C ALA A 81 7.59 1.37 14.04
N THR A 82 8.02 2.50 14.60
CA THR A 82 9.31 2.59 15.31
C THR A 82 9.30 1.85 16.65
N ASP A 83 8.22 1.94 17.43
CA ASP A 83 8.09 1.24 18.71
C ASP A 83 8.10 -0.29 18.50
N THR A 84 7.43 -0.76 17.45
CA THR A 84 7.43 -2.19 17.10
C THR A 84 8.84 -2.67 16.75
N GLU A 85 9.57 -1.97 15.88
CA GLU A 85 10.95 -2.33 15.52
C GLU A 85 11.88 -2.33 16.73
N LYS A 86 11.73 -1.35 17.60
CA LYS A 86 12.50 -1.29 18.85
C LYS A 86 12.20 -2.48 19.75
N SER A 87 10.92 -2.88 19.88
CA SER A 87 10.52 -4.04 20.67
C SER A 87 11.11 -5.37 20.14
N LEU A 88 11.36 -5.42 18.82
CA LEU A 88 11.99 -6.55 18.14
C LEU A 88 13.53 -6.49 18.19
N GLY A 89 14.13 -5.51 18.85
CA GLY A 89 15.58 -5.33 18.94
C GLY A 89 16.23 -4.88 17.63
N ARG A 90 15.47 -4.26 16.72
CA ARG A 90 15.92 -3.82 15.39
C ARG A 90 15.90 -2.31 15.25
N ASP A 91 16.16 -1.58 16.31
CA ASP A 91 16.18 -0.13 16.34
C ASP A 91 17.06 0.48 15.23
N GLY A 92 16.54 1.49 14.52
CA GLY A 92 17.24 2.15 13.42
C GLY A 92 17.13 1.46 12.04
N ARG A 93 16.51 0.27 11.93
CA ARG A 93 16.28 -0.39 10.64
C ARG A 93 15.13 0.26 9.86
N ILE A 94 14.15 0.84 10.56
CA ILE A 94 13.09 1.68 10.00
C ILE A 94 13.32 3.11 10.45
N ARG A 95 13.37 4.06 9.50
CA ARG A 95 13.36 5.50 9.77
C ARG A 95 12.03 6.07 9.29
N THR A 96 11.50 7.05 9.99
CA THR A 96 10.19 7.65 9.67
C THR A 96 10.31 9.15 9.46
N PHE A 97 9.56 9.67 8.50
CA PHE A 97 9.53 11.08 8.12
C PHE A 97 8.07 11.51 7.92
N GLU A 98 7.63 12.55 8.65
CA GLU A 98 6.30 13.11 8.43
C GLU A 98 6.26 13.88 7.11
N GLY A 99 5.30 13.52 6.24
CA GLY A 99 5.13 14.17 4.95
C GLY A 99 3.88 13.73 4.19
N ASP A 100 3.32 14.64 3.42
CA ASP A 100 2.26 14.36 2.45
C ASP A 100 2.90 13.86 1.15
N VAL A 101 2.76 12.59 0.86
CA VAL A 101 3.35 11.93 -0.31
C VAL A 101 2.79 12.41 -1.65
N SER A 102 1.74 13.21 -1.64
CA SER A 102 1.21 13.90 -2.84
C SER A 102 1.92 15.24 -3.14
N LYS A 103 2.79 15.71 -2.25
CA LYS A 103 3.50 16.99 -2.34
C LYS A 103 4.99 16.78 -2.56
N PRO A 104 5.72 17.78 -3.06
CA PRO A 104 7.18 17.72 -3.14
C PRO A 104 7.81 17.48 -1.75
N MET A 105 8.71 16.51 -1.66
CA MET A 105 9.36 16.09 -0.41
C MET A 105 10.84 16.48 -0.33
N ASP A 106 11.28 17.50 -1.07
CA ASP A 106 12.68 17.96 -1.13
C ASP A 106 13.23 18.48 0.22
N HIS A 107 12.34 18.80 1.14
CA HIS A 107 12.69 19.24 2.50
C HIS A 107 13.03 18.06 3.43
N LEU A 108 12.73 16.82 3.03
CA LEU A 108 13.07 15.63 3.80
C LEU A 108 14.44 15.09 3.39
N PRO A 109 15.21 14.52 4.32
CA PRO A 109 16.56 13.99 4.04
C PRO A 109 16.48 12.61 3.37
N LEU A 110 15.74 12.54 2.26
CA LEU A 110 15.56 11.33 1.45
C LEU A 110 16.66 11.25 0.38
N GLU A 111 16.98 10.02 0.00
CA GLU A 111 17.92 9.70 -1.07
C GLU A 111 17.20 9.00 -2.23
N THR A 112 17.89 8.36 -3.14
CA THR A 112 17.30 7.44 -4.13
C THR A 112 17.42 6.00 -3.65
N TYR A 113 16.41 5.17 -3.98
CA TYR A 113 16.18 3.86 -3.38
C TYR A 113 16.23 2.74 -4.40
N ASP A 114 16.59 1.54 -3.94
CA ASP A 114 16.62 0.31 -4.71
C ASP A 114 15.22 -0.25 -4.95
N VAL A 115 14.29 0.05 -4.04
CA VAL A 115 12.85 -0.23 -4.18
C VAL A 115 12.07 0.96 -3.65
N VAL A 116 11.00 1.35 -4.33
CA VAL A 116 9.97 2.23 -3.78
C VAL A 116 8.67 1.46 -3.69
N MET A 117 8.13 1.37 -2.48
CA MET A 117 6.81 0.80 -2.21
C MET A 117 5.76 1.91 -2.09
N ALA A 118 4.54 1.62 -2.54
CA ALA A 118 3.37 2.50 -2.39
C ALA A 118 2.12 1.62 -2.21
N ASN A 119 1.87 1.19 -0.97
CA ASN A 119 0.83 0.23 -0.65
C ASN A 119 -0.41 0.96 -0.12
N TRP A 120 -1.56 0.82 -0.81
CA TRP A 120 -2.85 1.45 -0.48
C TRP A 120 -2.85 2.99 -0.48
N VAL A 121 -1.74 3.64 -0.80
CA VAL A 121 -1.61 5.10 -0.71
C VAL A 121 -2.37 5.83 -1.82
N PHE A 122 -2.45 5.25 -3.00
CA PHE A 122 -3.11 5.87 -4.16
C PHE A 122 -4.63 5.98 -3.99
N ASP A 123 -5.23 5.14 -3.15
CA ASP A 123 -6.67 5.13 -2.85
C ASP A 123 -7.10 6.29 -1.91
N HIS A 124 -6.16 7.11 -1.52
CA HIS A 124 -6.40 8.37 -0.81
C HIS A 124 -6.31 9.58 -1.74
N ALA A 125 -6.02 9.39 -3.03
CA ALA A 125 -6.03 10.45 -4.02
C ALA A 125 -7.49 10.79 -4.41
N GLY A 126 -8.01 11.88 -3.89
CA GLY A 126 -9.36 12.36 -4.24
C GLY A 126 -9.46 13.02 -5.62
N THR A 127 -8.32 13.32 -6.27
CA THR A 127 -8.22 13.92 -7.61
C THR A 127 -7.01 13.38 -8.37
N VAL A 128 -7.04 13.53 -9.69
CA VAL A 128 -5.93 13.11 -10.56
C VAL A 128 -4.66 13.87 -10.24
N GLU A 129 -4.74 15.17 -9.90
CA GLU A 129 -3.57 15.99 -9.55
C GLU A 129 -2.88 15.47 -8.28
N VAL A 130 -3.65 15.06 -7.27
CA VAL A 130 -3.12 14.45 -6.04
C VAL A 130 -2.43 13.13 -6.36
N LEU A 131 -3.08 12.28 -7.16
CA LEU A 131 -2.52 11.01 -7.62
C LEU A 131 -1.22 11.19 -8.40
N GLU A 132 -1.17 12.16 -9.31
CA GLU A 132 0.04 12.47 -10.08
C GLU A 132 1.18 12.97 -9.20
N GLY A 133 0.88 13.74 -8.17
CA GLY A 133 1.88 14.15 -7.18
C GLY A 133 2.52 12.96 -6.47
N MET A 134 1.73 11.95 -6.10
CA MET A 134 2.24 10.70 -5.51
C MET A 134 3.16 9.96 -6.51
N TRP A 135 2.75 9.81 -7.76
CA TRP A 135 3.55 9.18 -8.81
C TRP A 135 4.85 9.91 -9.10
N GLN A 136 4.85 11.24 -9.07
CA GLN A 136 6.06 12.05 -9.23
C GLN A 136 7.08 11.72 -8.14
N ASN A 137 6.64 11.53 -6.89
CA ASN A 137 7.52 11.13 -5.81
C ASN A 137 8.02 9.68 -5.97
N VAL A 138 7.17 8.74 -6.40
CA VAL A 138 7.61 7.37 -6.72
C VAL A 138 8.83 7.40 -7.65
N VAL A 139 8.70 8.05 -8.81
CA VAL A 139 9.77 8.02 -9.81
C VAL A 139 10.97 8.91 -9.45
N LYS A 140 10.75 9.98 -8.69
CA LYS A 140 11.81 10.86 -8.23
C LYS A 140 12.80 10.12 -7.33
N TYR A 141 12.29 9.34 -6.40
CA TYR A 141 13.11 8.64 -5.40
C TYR A 141 13.54 7.24 -5.83
N LEU A 142 13.05 6.72 -6.93
CA LEU A 142 13.45 5.42 -7.47
C LEU A 142 14.73 5.56 -8.31
N LYS A 143 15.77 4.77 -8.03
CA LYS A 143 16.99 4.70 -8.86
C LYS A 143 16.65 4.23 -10.28
N PRO A 144 17.40 4.62 -11.32
CA PRO A 144 17.29 4.02 -12.65
C PRO A 144 17.44 2.49 -12.58
N GLY A 145 16.58 1.75 -13.27
CA GLY A 145 16.55 0.28 -13.26
C GLY A 145 15.99 -0.36 -11.99
N ALA A 146 15.67 0.43 -10.96
CA ALA A 146 15.18 -0.08 -9.68
C ALA A 146 13.67 -0.41 -9.72
N LYS A 147 13.22 -1.21 -8.74
CA LYS A 147 11.88 -1.77 -8.67
C LYS A 147 10.89 -0.84 -7.97
N PHE A 148 9.75 -0.62 -8.59
CA PHE A 148 8.51 -0.18 -7.95
C PHE A 148 7.68 -1.38 -7.52
N LEU A 149 7.02 -1.28 -6.37
CA LEU A 149 6.08 -2.26 -5.85
C LEU A 149 4.93 -1.54 -5.15
N GLY A 150 3.69 -1.82 -5.52
CA GLY A 150 2.55 -1.14 -4.91
C GLY A 150 1.28 -1.98 -4.91
N ILE A 151 0.45 -1.78 -3.88
CA ILE A 151 -0.90 -2.31 -3.85
C ILE A 151 -1.83 -1.26 -4.42
N HIS A 152 -2.62 -1.68 -5.39
CA HIS A 152 -3.67 -0.88 -6.02
C HIS A 152 -5.03 -1.49 -5.72
N ALA A 153 -5.99 -0.70 -5.29
CA ALA A 153 -7.37 -1.15 -5.27
C ALA A 153 -7.86 -1.40 -6.70
N GLU A 154 -8.62 -2.46 -6.84
CA GLU A 154 -9.47 -2.70 -8.00
C GLU A 154 -10.82 -1.98 -7.81
N ASP A 155 -11.78 -2.17 -8.70
CA ASP A 155 -13.11 -1.57 -8.54
C ASP A 155 -13.66 -1.85 -7.13
N PRO A 156 -13.93 -0.82 -6.31
CA PRO A 156 -14.39 -0.99 -4.94
C PRO A 156 -15.74 -1.68 -4.78
N ARG A 157 -16.45 -1.94 -5.90
CA ARG A 157 -17.73 -2.65 -5.96
C ARG A 157 -17.57 -4.16 -6.21
N ARG A 158 -16.35 -4.70 -6.26
CA ARG A 158 -16.09 -6.11 -6.50
C ARG A 158 -16.88 -7.02 -5.56
N PRO A 159 -17.49 -8.10 -6.03
CA PRO A 159 -18.28 -9.05 -5.22
C PRO A 159 -17.51 -9.63 -4.04
N SER A 160 -16.19 -9.72 -4.13
CA SER A 160 -15.32 -10.21 -3.05
C SER A 160 -15.23 -9.27 -1.83
N LEU A 161 -15.65 -8.01 -1.95
CA LEU A 161 -15.72 -7.03 -0.86
C LEU A 161 -17.03 -7.14 -0.04
N ASN A 162 -17.47 -8.37 0.21
CA ASN A 162 -18.71 -8.69 0.95
C ASN A 162 -18.48 -9.03 2.43
N GLY A 163 -17.23 -8.97 2.91
CA GLY A 163 -16.83 -9.32 4.27
C GLY A 163 -16.18 -10.71 4.40
N LYS A 164 -16.28 -11.58 3.39
CA LYS A 164 -15.71 -12.93 3.45
C LYS A 164 -14.22 -12.94 3.75
N TYR A 165 -13.48 -11.97 3.22
CA TYR A 165 -12.03 -11.86 3.37
C TYR A 165 -11.61 -10.85 4.45
N GLY A 166 -12.56 -10.42 5.29
CA GLY A 166 -12.30 -9.48 6.39
C GLY A 166 -12.49 -8.02 6.03
N VAL A 167 -12.87 -7.71 4.78
CA VAL A 167 -13.11 -6.35 4.30
C VAL A 167 -14.48 -6.27 3.61
N ARG A 168 -15.20 -5.21 3.88
CA ARG A 168 -16.49 -4.91 3.23
C ARG A 168 -16.54 -3.45 2.81
N ASN A 169 -17.02 -3.20 1.58
CA ASN A 169 -17.29 -1.87 1.09
C ASN A 169 -18.80 -1.59 1.01
N SER A 170 -19.18 -0.33 1.22
CA SER A 170 -20.57 0.13 1.20
C SER A 170 -20.64 1.63 0.89
N ASN A 171 -21.87 2.18 0.83
CA ASN A 171 -22.14 3.62 0.69
C ASN A 171 -21.42 4.26 -0.52
N PHE A 172 -21.49 3.59 -1.66
CA PHE A 172 -20.85 4.07 -2.90
C PHE A 172 -21.44 5.39 -3.38
N ARG A 173 -20.58 6.32 -3.76
CA ARG A 173 -20.93 7.64 -4.30
C ARG A 173 -20.00 7.96 -5.47
N GLU A 174 -20.60 8.32 -6.59
CA GLU A 174 -19.82 8.80 -7.75
C GLU A 174 -19.12 10.11 -7.40
N ILE A 175 -17.84 10.21 -7.81
CA ILE A 175 -17.03 11.42 -7.76
C ILE A 175 -16.42 11.65 -9.14
N PRO A 176 -15.93 12.85 -9.48
CA PRO A 176 -15.27 13.07 -10.76
C PRO A 176 -14.11 12.11 -11.00
N GLY A 177 -14.25 11.22 -11.99
CA GLY A 177 -13.25 10.23 -12.37
C GLY A 177 -13.08 9.06 -11.41
N GLY A 178 -14.06 8.79 -10.52
CA GLY A 178 -13.93 7.69 -9.57
C GLY A 178 -15.12 7.50 -8.65
N ILE A 179 -14.90 6.80 -7.55
CA ILE A 179 -15.90 6.40 -6.58
C ILE A 179 -15.38 6.68 -5.17
N ALA A 180 -16.21 7.30 -4.33
CA ALA A 180 -16.03 7.36 -2.88
C ALA A 180 -16.90 6.28 -2.22
N TYR A 181 -16.39 5.67 -1.16
CA TYR A 181 -17.07 4.56 -0.48
C TYR A 181 -16.62 4.45 0.97
N THR A 182 -17.40 3.72 1.77
CA THR A 182 -17.03 3.37 3.15
C THR A 182 -16.39 1.99 3.15
N VAL A 183 -15.18 1.89 3.68
CA VAL A 183 -14.48 0.62 3.97
C VAL A 183 -14.77 0.21 5.40
N GLU A 184 -15.16 -1.03 5.61
CA GLU A 184 -15.31 -1.65 6.92
C GLU A 184 -14.29 -2.79 7.06
N MET A 185 -13.36 -2.62 8.00
CA MET A 185 -12.42 -3.67 8.42
C MET A 185 -13.07 -4.50 9.52
N LEU A 186 -13.14 -5.82 9.33
CA LEU A 186 -13.82 -6.76 10.21
C LEU A 186 -12.90 -7.43 11.22
N ASN A 187 -11.82 -6.75 11.60
CA ASN A 187 -11.00 -7.14 12.76
C ASN A 187 -11.74 -6.86 14.08
N ASP A 188 -11.19 -7.25 15.19
CA ASP A 188 -11.78 -7.04 16.52
C ASP A 188 -10.96 -5.99 17.31
N PRO A 189 -11.55 -4.84 17.67
CA PRO A 189 -12.87 -4.34 17.24
C PRO A 189 -12.90 -3.91 15.78
N PRO A 190 -14.06 -4.00 15.09
CA PRO A 190 -14.20 -3.54 13.71
C PRO A 190 -14.19 -2.00 13.66
N TRP A 191 -13.69 -1.46 12.54
CA TRP A 191 -13.64 -0.03 12.32
C TRP A 191 -13.90 0.32 10.87
N LYS A 192 -14.17 1.62 10.60
CA LYS A 192 -14.55 2.12 9.28
C LYS A 192 -13.78 3.38 8.95
N PHE A 193 -13.55 3.56 7.65
CA PHE A 193 -13.01 4.79 7.10
C PHE A 193 -13.58 5.05 5.69
N GLU A 194 -13.40 6.28 5.21
CA GLU A 194 -13.80 6.67 3.86
C GLU A 194 -12.63 6.46 2.91
N GLY A 195 -12.87 5.70 1.85
CA GLY A 195 -11.94 5.51 0.74
C GLY A 195 -12.41 6.23 -0.51
N THR A 196 -11.49 6.54 -1.40
CA THR A 196 -11.76 7.02 -2.75
C THR A 196 -10.85 6.28 -3.73
N SER A 197 -11.39 5.78 -4.83
CA SER A 197 -10.58 5.17 -5.89
C SER A 197 -10.91 5.83 -7.22
N LEU A 198 -9.88 6.32 -7.89
CA LEU A 198 -10.01 6.89 -9.23
C LEU A 198 -9.96 5.77 -10.27
N GLU A 199 -10.83 5.84 -11.28
CA GLU A 199 -10.92 4.80 -12.33
C GLU A 199 -9.58 4.56 -13.05
N ILE A 200 -8.78 5.60 -13.22
CA ILE A 200 -7.45 5.51 -13.81
C ILE A 200 -6.50 4.63 -12.96
N SER A 201 -6.77 4.46 -11.65
CA SER A 201 -5.98 3.59 -10.76
C SER A 201 -6.49 2.16 -10.72
N PHE A 202 -7.81 1.93 -10.81
CA PHE A 202 -8.40 0.59 -10.59
C PHE A 202 -8.92 -0.09 -11.84
N SER A 203 -8.83 0.54 -13.00
CA SER A 203 -9.32 -0.05 -14.27
C SER A 203 -8.48 -1.22 -14.81
N GLY A 204 -7.43 -1.63 -14.10
CA GLY A 204 -6.45 -2.61 -14.59
C GLY A 204 -5.50 -2.04 -15.64
N SER A 205 -5.55 -0.73 -15.90
CA SER A 205 -4.64 -0.03 -16.79
C SER A 205 -3.29 0.21 -16.12
N PHE A 206 -2.22 0.10 -16.90
CA PHE A 206 -0.87 0.49 -16.49
C PHE A 206 -0.46 1.87 -17.00
N GLU A 207 -1.40 2.68 -17.50
CA GLU A 207 -1.12 3.98 -18.10
C GLU A 207 -0.31 4.91 -17.21
N LEU A 208 -0.63 4.96 -15.91
CA LEU A 208 0.14 5.78 -14.97
C LEU A 208 1.56 5.25 -14.76
N HIS A 209 1.73 3.94 -14.68
CA HIS A 209 3.05 3.34 -14.56
C HIS A 209 3.91 3.70 -15.79
N GLU A 210 3.37 3.55 -16.99
CA GLU A 210 4.05 3.87 -18.24
C GLU A 210 4.32 5.37 -18.37
N LYS A 211 3.32 6.22 -18.04
CA LYS A 211 3.44 7.68 -18.01
C LYS A 211 4.62 8.13 -17.15
N TYR A 212 4.81 7.47 -16.01
CA TYR A 212 5.89 7.74 -15.07
C TYR A 212 7.11 6.86 -15.28
N ALA A 213 7.36 6.45 -16.53
CA ALA A 213 8.57 5.79 -16.99
C ALA A 213 8.90 4.46 -16.29
N LEU A 214 7.87 3.72 -15.85
CA LEU A 214 8.03 2.33 -15.46
C LEU A 214 7.87 1.42 -16.68
N GLU A 215 8.64 0.35 -16.72
CA GLU A 215 8.58 -0.69 -17.74
C GLU A 215 8.48 -2.07 -17.11
N ASN A 216 8.13 -3.08 -17.92
CA ASN A 216 7.92 -4.45 -17.44
C ASN A 216 6.88 -4.52 -16.31
N VAL A 217 5.85 -3.68 -16.40
CA VAL A 217 4.79 -3.59 -15.40
C VAL A 217 3.95 -4.86 -15.45
N SER A 218 3.70 -5.45 -14.30
CA SER A 218 2.93 -6.68 -14.19
C SER A 218 2.24 -6.80 -12.82
N VAL A 219 1.12 -7.50 -12.80
CA VAL A 219 0.48 -7.95 -11.56
C VAL A 219 1.21 -9.17 -11.03
N VAL A 220 1.49 -9.19 -9.74
CA VAL A 220 2.08 -10.34 -9.06
C VAL A 220 1.01 -11.41 -8.88
N PRO A 221 1.26 -12.67 -9.31
CA PRO A 221 0.26 -13.73 -9.25
C PRO A 221 -0.16 -14.09 -7.81
N TYR A 222 -1.46 -14.31 -7.59
CA TYR A 222 -2.01 -14.71 -6.29
C TYR A 222 -1.82 -16.21 -6.01
N ASP A 223 -1.87 -17.06 -7.03
CA ASP A 223 -1.84 -18.51 -6.97
C ASP A 223 -0.53 -19.10 -6.46
N ASN A 224 0.52 -18.30 -6.43
CA ASN A 224 1.81 -18.68 -5.86
C ASN A 224 1.89 -18.56 -4.33
N THR A 225 0.84 -18.05 -3.68
CA THR A 225 0.79 -17.85 -2.23
C THR A 225 0.35 -19.13 -1.51
N GLU A 226 0.84 -19.32 -0.27
CA GLU A 226 0.44 -20.46 0.56
C GLU A 226 -1.05 -20.39 0.93
N ALA A 227 -1.59 -19.21 1.19
CA ALA A 227 -2.99 -19.01 1.51
C ALA A 227 -3.91 -19.57 0.42
N VAL A 228 -3.62 -19.26 -0.85
CA VAL A 228 -4.42 -19.76 -1.99
C VAL A 228 -4.21 -21.27 -2.20
N LYS A 229 -2.97 -21.76 -2.10
CA LYS A 229 -2.67 -23.19 -2.26
C LYS A 229 -3.32 -24.08 -1.21
N GLN A 230 -3.41 -23.60 0.05
CA GLN A 230 -4.00 -24.35 1.16
C GLN A 230 -5.52 -24.48 1.06
N ASP A 231 -6.22 -23.45 0.55
CA ASP A 231 -7.68 -23.46 0.40
C ASP A 231 -8.13 -22.72 -0.85
N PRO A 232 -7.95 -23.31 -2.04
CA PRO A 232 -8.36 -22.68 -3.31
C PRO A 232 -9.86 -22.37 -3.39
N GLU A 233 -10.72 -23.20 -2.76
CA GLU A 233 -12.17 -23.00 -2.76
C GLU A 233 -12.58 -21.79 -1.92
N PHE A 234 -11.91 -21.55 -0.80
CA PHE A 234 -12.09 -20.33 -0.01
C PHE A 234 -11.77 -19.09 -0.85
N TRP A 235 -10.67 -19.11 -1.62
CA TRP A 235 -10.17 -17.97 -2.40
C TRP A 235 -10.83 -17.80 -3.77
N LYS A 236 -11.65 -18.74 -4.21
CA LYS A 236 -12.26 -18.73 -5.55
C LYS A 236 -12.93 -17.39 -5.91
N LEU A 237 -13.78 -16.84 -5.02
CA LEU A 237 -14.46 -15.58 -5.28
C LEU A 237 -13.46 -14.40 -5.40
N PHE A 238 -12.38 -14.40 -4.60
CA PHE A 238 -11.34 -13.40 -4.72
C PHE A 238 -10.59 -13.53 -6.05
N LEU A 239 -10.21 -14.73 -6.44
CA LEU A 239 -9.47 -14.98 -7.69
C LEU A 239 -10.28 -14.60 -8.94
N GLU A 240 -11.59 -14.81 -8.90
CA GLU A 240 -12.52 -14.40 -9.97
C GLU A 240 -12.78 -12.88 -9.97
N HIS A 241 -12.77 -12.26 -8.81
CA HIS A 241 -13.09 -10.85 -8.58
C HIS A 241 -12.14 -10.22 -7.56
N PRO A 242 -10.84 -10.11 -7.85
CA PRO A 242 -9.89 -9.52 -6.92
C PRO A 242 -10.26 -8.06 -6.64
N PHE A 243 -10.14 -7.63 -5.40
CA PHE A 243 -10.41 -6.24 -5.02
C PHE A 243 -9.15 -5.42 -4.81
N TYR A 244 -7.99 -6.03 -4.90
CA TYR A 244 -6.70 -5.37 -5.03
C TYR A 244 -5.75 -6.18 -5.89
N ALA A 245 -4.74 -5.52 -6.41
CA ALA A 245 -3.63 -6.14 -7.10
C ALA A 245 -2.30 -5.60 -6.54
N VAL A 246 -1.33 -6.47 -6.38
CA VAL A 246 0.06 -6.06 -6.17
C VAL A 246 0.70 -5.90 -7.54
N VAL A 247 1.12 -4.68 -7.85
CA VAL A 247 1.74 -4.33 -9.13
C VAL A 247 3.22 -4.06 -8.91
N GLN A 248 4.04 -4.58 -9.80
CA GLN A 248 5.47 -4.30 -9.85
C GLN A 248 5.86 -3.74 -11.21
N GLY A 249 6.93 -2.97 -11.24
CA GLY A 249 7.51 -2.43 -12.47
C GLY A 249 8.94 -1.95 -12.20
N PHE A 250 9.66 -1.54 -13.24
CA PHE A 250 11.03 -1.08 -13.12
C PHE A 250 11.19 0.29 -13.75
N LYS A 251 11.88 1.20 -13.08
CA LYS A 251 12.18 2.51 -13.65
C LYS A 251 13.12 2.34 -14.84
N LYS A 252 12.78 2.96 -15.97
CA LYS A 252 13.67 3.00 -17.14
C LYS A 252 15.05 3.54 -16.75
N PRO A 253 16.12 2.99 -17.38
CA PRO A 253 17.50 3.43 -17.15
C PRO A 253 17.71 4.92 -17.40
#